data_cc6f26ff4957cd63ba1559dd3372fbc2
#
_entry.id   cc6f26ff4957cd63ba1559dd3372fbc2
#
_cell.length_a   1.000
_cell.length_b   1.000
_cell.length_c   1.000
_cell.angle_alpha   90.00
_cell.angle_beta   90.00
_cell.angle_gamma   90.00
#
_symmetry.space_group_name_H-M   'P 1'
#
loop_
_entity.id
_entity.type
_entity.pdbx_description
1 polymer ?
#
loop_
_entity_poly.entity_id
_entity_poly.type
_entity_poly.pdbx_seq_one_letter_code
_entity_poly.pdbx_strand_id
1 'polypeptide(L)'
;MPTLEEEISRRRTFAIISHPDAGKTTLTEKFLLYGGAIAQAGEVKGKRAKAATSDWMEIEKQRGISVTSSVMQFQHNGFCINILDTPGHQDFSEDTYRTLMAADSAVMVIDGAKGVEPQTRKLFKVCALRHIPIFTFINKMDRETRDPLELCEEVERELGIDTYAMNWPIGCGKEFAGVYDREKQRILFFSGETKGKKVNSMEVALEDPTLDETLGAEKAAKLRDEVELLGAGRDFDMQAVRNGTLSPVFFGSALTTFGVEPFLEEFLRMTTAPLPRVSDEGEVDVFSPDFSAFVFKIQANMNKAHRDRLAFMRICSGKFERDTEYYHVQSGKKLRLSQPQTMMAAEREIVEEAYAGDIIGVFDPGLFAIGDTITVPGKKFRYSGIPTFEPEHFMRVSPKDTMKRKQFIKGTEQIAQEGAIQIFKIPGAGLEEVIVGVVGTLQFDVFEYRMKNEYNVDLRMTSLPYDHLRLIESMDCHPDEIVLCTGAAVLQDFRERYLLAFDGEWSVGFLTKHNPGLVLADTLSV
;
A
#
# COMPACT_ATOMS: atom_id res chain seq x y z
N MET A 1 7.52 14.56 30.20
CA MET A 1 7.66 13.93 28.88
C MET A 1 6.68 12.75 28.84
N PRO A 2 5.99 12.50 27.73
CA PRO A 2 5.15 11.32 27.61
C PRO A 2 5.94 10.03 27.86
N THR A 3 5.28 9.01 28.36
CA THR A 3 5.88 7.67 28.52
C THR A 3 6.05 6.98 27.17
N LEU A 4 6.83 5.89 27.11
CA LEU A 4 6.95 5.07 25.89
C LEU A 4 5.58 4.54 25.44
N GLU A 5 4.76 4.09 26.38
CA GLU A 5 3.42 3.55 26.12
C GLU A 5 2.47 4.63 25.57
N GLU A 6 2.49 5.86 26.13
CA GLU A 6 1.69 6.99 25.63
C GLU A 6 2.11 7.37 24.21
N GLU A 7 3.43 7.41 23.93
CA GLU A 7 3.94 7.72 22.60
C GLU A 7 3.53 6.65 21.58
N ILE A 8 3.64 5.37 21.90
CA ILE A 8 3.21 4.28 21.02
C ILE A 8 1.70 4.31 20.81
N SER A 9 0.92 4.47 21.90
CA SER A 9 -0.56 4.42 21.86
C SER A 9 -1.21 5.50 20.99
N ARG A 10 -0.55 6.64 20.79
CA ARG A 10 -1.06 7.71 19.92
C ARG A 10 -0.74 7.54 18.43
N ARG A 11 0.01 6.50 18.04
CA ARG A 11 0.38 6.26 16.63
C ARG A 11 -0.73 5.52 15.89
N ARG A 12 -0.95 5.95 14.65
CA ARG A 12 -1.90 5.35 13.71
C ARG A 12 -1.23 5.19 12.37
N THR A 13 -1.02 3.94 11.96
CA THR A 13 -0.37 3.63 10.68
C THR A 13 -1.31 2.82 9.84
N PHE A 14 -1.80 3.40 8.76
CA PHE A 14 -2.78 2.76 7.90
C PHE A 14 -2.46 2.93 6.42
N ALA A 15 -2.92 1.97 5.65
CA ALA A 15 -2.85 2.02 4.21
C ALA A 15 -4.19 2.41 3.60
N ILE A 16 -4.15 3.07 2.45
CA ILE A 16 -5.35 3.36 1.67
C ILE A 16 -5.33 2.45 0.44
N ILE A 17 -6.36 1.60 0.33
CA ILE A 17 -6.53 0.63 -0.74
C ILE A 17 -7.76 0.94 -1.58
N SER A 18 -7.67 0.72 -2.89
CA SER A 18 -8.81 0.91 -3.81
C SER A 18 -8.54 0.32 -5.18
N HIS A 19 -9.61 0.20 -5.96
CA HIS A 19 -9.46 0.09 -7.42
C HIS A 19 -8.96 1.42 -8.02
N PRO A 20 -8.25 1.41 -9.18
CA PRO A 20 -7.90 2.63 -9.90
C PRO A 20 -9.10 3.56 -10.10
N ASP A 21 -8.87 4.86 -9.99
CA ASP A 21 -9.90 5.90 -10.14
C ASP A 21 -11.02 5.94 -9.08
N ALA A 22 -11.01 5.11 -8.04
CA ALA A 22 -12.00 5.20 -6.95
C ALA A 22 -11.87 6.50 -6.11
N GLY A 23 -10.75 7.22 -6.25
CA GLY A 23 -10.52 8.50 -5.59
C GLY A 23 -9.57 8.44 -4.38
N LYS A 24 -8.74 7.39 -4.31
CA LYS A 24 -7.75 7.18 -3.27
C LYS A 24 -6.85 8.40 -3.06
N THR A 25 -6.09 8.80 -4.08
CA THR A 25 -5.16 9.93 -4.01
C THR A 25 -5.87 11.24 -3.61
N THR A 26 -7.12 11.44 -4.08
CA THR A 26 -7.92 12.60 -3.67
C THR A 26 -8.24 12.54 -2.20
N LEU A 27 -8.60 11.38 -1.65
CA LEU A 27 -8.88 11.20 -0.23
C LEU A 27 -7.62 11.41 0.63
N THR A 28 -6.48 10.88 0.20
CA THR A 28 -5.17 11.09 0.84
C THR A 28 -4.84 12.57 0.96
N GLU A 29 -4.98 13.34 -0.13
CA GLU A 29 -4.77 14.79 -0.14
C GLU A 29 -5.71 15.53 0.83
N LYS A 30 -6.95 15.04 1.02
CA LYS A 30 -7.87 15.63 1.99
C LYS A 30 -7.47 15.33 3.43
N PHE A 31 -6.96 14.14 3.72
CA PHE A 31 -6.43 13.83 5.05
C PHE A 31 -5.24 14.74 5.40
N LEU A 32 -4.33 14.95 4.45
CA LEU A 32 -3.21 15.88 4.62
C LEU A 32 -3.68 17.34 4.84
N LEU A 33 -4.76 17.75 4.15
CA LEU A 33 -5.36 19.06 4.31
C LEU A 33 -5.96 19.26 5.73
N TYR A 34 -6.74 18.28 6.22
CA TYR A 34 -7.33 18.33 7.55
C TYR A 34 -6.27 18.19 8.65
N GLY A 35 -5.24 17.40 8.42
CA GLY A 35 -4.07 17.33 9.28
C GLY A 35 -3.19 18.57 9.30
N GLY A 36 -3.48 19.55 8.42
CA GLY A 36 -2.68 20.78 8.34
C GLY A 36 -1.30 20.61 7.69
N ALA A 37 -1.02 19.42 7.12
CA ALA A 37 0.24 19.13 6.46
C ALA A 37 0.38 19.84 5.11
N ILE A 38 -0.74 20.17 4.47
CA ILE A 38 -0.80 20.97 3.23
C ILE A 38 -1.84 22.08 3.36
N ALA A 39 -1.56 23.23 2.73
CA ALA A 39 -2.46 24.38 2.77
C ALA A 39 -3.65 24.25 1.79
N GLN A 40 -3.49 23.45 0.74
CA GLN A 40 -4.49 23.21 -0.30
C GLN A 40 -4.27 21.84 -0.93
N ALA A 41 -5.32 21.04 -0.99
CA ALA A 41 -5.27 19.72 -1.64
C ALA A 41 -5.08 19.84 -3.16
N GLY A 42 -4.27 18.92 -3.73
CA GLY A 42 -4.10 18.77 -5.17
C GLY A 42 -5.29 18.05 -5.82
N GLU A 43 -5.45 18.20 -7.14
CA GLU A 43 -6.42 17.48 -7.97
C GLU A 43 -5.67 16.64 -9.01
N VAL A 44 -6.06 15.36 -9.15
CA VAL A 44 -5.39 14.41 -10.06
C VAL A 44 -5.79 14.60 -11.53
N LYS A 45 -6.96 15.17 -11.81
CA LYS A 45 -7.50 15.32 -13.18
C LYS A 45 -7.82 16.78 -13.52
N GLY A 46 -7.14 17.32 -14.55
CA GLY A 46 -7.42 18.62 -15.17
C GLY A 46 -6.19 19.28 -15.80
N LYS A 47 -6.33 19.95 -16.95
CA LYS A 47 -5.22 20.62 -17.65
C LYS A 47 -4.51 21.74 -16.85
N ARG A 48 -5.04 22.11 -15.67
CA ARG A 48 -4.46 23.08 -14.72
C ARG A 48 -4.41 22.55 -13.29
N ALA A 49 -4.54 21.22 -13.10
CA ALA A 49 -4.52 20.60 -11.80
C ALA A 49 -3.11 20.72 -11.17
N LYS A 50 -3.06 21.04 -9.88
CA LYS A 50 -1.85 20.95 -9.08
C LYS A 50 -1.57 19.47 -8.86
N ALA A 51 -0.36 18.98 -9.14
CA ALA A 51 -0.02 17.56 -8.92
C ALA A 51 -0.25 17.18 -7.46
N ALA A 52 -0.72 15.95 -7.24
CA ALA A 52 -0.88 15.42 -5.90
C ALA A 52 0.46 15.30 -5.18
N THR A 53 0.48 15.52 -3.88
CA THR A 53 1.69 15.44 -3.06
C THR A 53 2.26 14.02 -3.02
N SER A 54 1.38 13.00 -3.12
CA SER A 54 1.75 11.58 -3.15
C SER A 54 2.43 11.15 -4.46
N ASP A 55 2.12 11.80 -5.60
CA ASP A 55 2.67 11.46 -6.91
C ASP A 55 3.93 12.27 -7.19
N TRP A 56 5.08 11.75 -6.79
CA TRP A 56 6.35 12.47 -6.89
C TRP A 56 7.13 12.16 -8.16
N MET A 57 6.94 10.96 -8.78
CA MET A 57 7.61 10.59 -10.01
C MET A 57 7.00 11.31 -11.22
N GLU A 58 7.85 11.72 -12.16
CA GLU A 58 7.40 12.39 -13.38
C GLU A 58 6.51 11.50 -14.25
N ILE A 59 6.76 10.19 -14.26
CA ILE A 59 5.92 9.22 -14.98
C ILE A 59 4.52 9.10 -14.36
N GLU A 60 4.39 9.21 -13.04
CA GLU A 60 3.10 9.24 -12.33
C GLU A 60 2.28 10.47 -12.75
N LYS A 61 2.93 11.64 -12.76
CA LYS A 61 2.31 12.90 -13.18
C LYS A 61 1.88 12.90 -14.64
N GLN A 62 2.69 12.32 -15.53
CA GLN A 62 2.40 12.23 -16.96
C GLN A 62 1.24 11.26 -17.25
N ARG A 63 1.18 10.13 -16.56
CA ARG A 63 0.16 9.10 -16.77
C ARG A 63 -1.08 9.28 -15.90
N GLY A 64 -0.98 10.04 -14.80
CA GLY A 64 -2.07 10.25 -13.83
C GLY A 64 -2.40 9.00 -13.03
N ILE A 65 -1.41 8.11 -12.83
CA ILE A 65 -1.53 6.88 -12.01
C ILE A 65 -0.34 6.80 -11.06
N SER A 66 -0.59 6.42 -9.82
CA SER A 66 0.47 6.13 -8.85
C SER A 66 1.14 4.80 -9.20
N VAL A 67 2.45 4.80 -9.28
CA VAL A 67 3.30 3.66 -9.65
C VAL A 67 3.97 3.04 -8.43
N THR A 68 4.34 3.88 -7.46
CA THR A 68 4.99 3.48 -6.22
C THR A 68 4.17 3.93 -5.02
N SER A 69 4.22 3.16 -3.93
CA SER A 69 3.64 3.61 -2.66
C SER A 69 4.42 4.79 -2.10
N SER A 70 3.72 5.70 -1.46
CA SER A 70 4.31 6.81 -0.72
C SER A 70 3.96 6.75 0.76
N VAL A 71 4.89 7.24 1.59
CA VAL A 71 4.73 7.33 3.03
C VAL A 71 4.61 8.79 3.40
N MET A 72 3.60 9.16 4.15
CA MET A 72 3.37 10.52 4.61
C MET A 72 3.02 10.52 6.10
N GLN A 73 3.62 11.44 6.84
CA GLN A 73 3.39 11.57 8.27
C GLN A 73 2.85 12.97 8.60
N PHE A 74 1.95 13.05 9.56
CA PHE A 74 1.47 14.31 10.13
C PHE A 74 0.85 14.08 11.52
N GLN A 75 0.58 15.17 12.24
CA GLN A 75 -0.10 15.12 13.53
C GLN A 75 -1.51 15.71 13.43
N HIS A 76 -2.49 15.06 14.04
CA HIS A 76 -3.87 15.52 14.09
C HIS A 76 -4.56 15.04 15.36
N ASN A 77 -5.23 15.97 16.09
CA ASN A 77 -6.00 15.68 17.31
C ASN A 77 -5.25 14.80 18.34
N GLY A 78 -3.94 15.03 18.53
CA GLY A 78 -3.10 14.28 19.46
C GLY A 78 -2.55 12.96 18.92
N PHE A 79 -2.99 12.50 17.75
CA PHE A 79 -2.45 11.33 17.07
C PHE A 79 -1.27 11.69 16.18
N CYS A 80 -0.30 10.78 16.12
CA CYS A 80 0.75 10.75 15.11
C CYS A 80 0.35 9.76 14.01
N ILE A 81 0.13 10.28 12.81
CA ILE A 81 -0.51 9.55 11.72
C ILE A 81 0.52 9.26 10.64
N ASN A 82 0.62 7.98 10.24
CA ASN A 82 1.41 7.52 9.11
C ASN A 82 0.45 6.98 8.04
N ILE A 83 0.35 7.66 6.92
CA ILE A 83 -0.41 7.20 5.75
C ILE A 83 0.53 6.47 4.80
N LEU A 84 0.11 5.29 4.40
CA LEU A 84 0.72 4.50 3.35
C LEU A 84 -0.20 4.58 2.12
N ASP A 85 0.12 5.48 1.19
CA ASP A 85 -0.63 5.60 -0.06
C ASP A 85 -0.11 4.57 -1.06
N THR A 86 -0.96 3.61 -1.45
CA THR A 86 -0.57 2.46 -2.28
C THR A 86 -0.92 2.68 -3.75
N PRO A 87 -0.18 2.09 -4.72
CA PRO A 87 -0.64 2.09 -6.11
C PRO A 87 -2.02 1.44 -6.27
N GLY A 88 -2.89 2.06 -7.08
CA GLY A 88 -4.22 1.49 -7.37
C GLY A 88 -4.20 0.43 -8.47
N HIS A 89 -3.20 0.45 -9.37
CA HIS A 89 -3.15 -0.43 -10.52
C HIS A 89 -2.65 -1.83 -10.18
N GLN A 90 -3.27 -2.86 -10.76
CA GLN A 90 -2.94 -4.27 -10.47
C GLN A 90 -1.48 -4.65 -10.78
N ASP A 91 -0.86 -4.01 -11.76
CA ASP A 91 0.53 -4.27 -12.16
C ASP A 91 1.53 -3.92 -11.05
N PHE A 92 1.13 -3.11 -10.06
CA PHE A 92 1.94 -2.74 -8.90
C PHE A 92 1.46 -3.39 -7.60
N SER A 93 0.74 -4.51 -7.70
CA SER A 93 0.17 -5.20 -6.54
C SER A 93 1.24 -5.69 -5.57
N GLU A 94 2.43 -6.03 -6.02
CA GLU A 94 3.54 -6.45 -5.16
C GLU A 94 4.02 -5.30 -4.24
N ASP A 95 4.19 -4.07 -4.76
CA ASP A 95 4.54 -2.90 -3.95
C ASP A 95 3.41 -2.57 -2.95
N THR A 96 2.15 -2.71 -3.39
CA THR A 96 0.99 -2.56 -2.51
C THR A 96 1.00 -3.59 -1.38
N TYR A 97 1.27 -4.86 -1.69
CA TYR A 97 1.34 -5.92 -0.68
C TYR A 97 2.43 -5.64 0.36
N ARG A 98 3.65 -5.30 -0.08
CA ARG A 98 4.76 -4.95 0.83
C ARG A 98 4.39 -3.78 1.75
N THR A 99 3.75 -2.79 1.20
CA THR A 99 3.30 -1.60 1.94
C THR A 99 2.22 -1.95 2.96
N LEU A 100 1.26 -2.81 2.59
CA LEU A 100 0.25 -3.33 3.50
C LEU A 100 0.87 -4.13 4.66
N MET A 101 2.02 -4.77 4.46
CA MET A 101 2.75 -5.43 5.55
C MET A 101 3.21 -4.45 6.64
N ALA A 102 3.36 -3.17 6.35
CA ALA A 102 3.73 -2.14 7.31
C ALA A 102 2.52 -1.45 7.99
N ALA A 103 1.28 -1.71 7.54
CA ALA A 103 0.07 -1.10 8.06
C ALA A 103 -0.53 -1.88 9.26
N ASP A 104 -1.22 -1.16 10.15
CA ASP A 104 -2.00 -1.69 11.27
C ASP A 104 -3.50 -1.67 11.02
N SER A 105 -3.95 -0.92 10.02
CA SER A 105 -5.33 -0.88 9.54
C SER A 105 -5.36 -0.45 8.07
N ALA A 106 -6.52 -0.57 7.43
CA ALA A 106 -6.71 -0.14 6.05
C ALA A 106 -7.97 0.70 5.88
N VAL A 107 -7.90 1.72 5.03
CA VAL A 107 -9.04 2.44 4.48
C VAL A 107 -9.30 1.93 3.08
N MET A 108 -10.42 1.26 2.88
CA MET A 108 -10.87 0.75 1.59
C MET A 108 -11.79 1.77 0.93
N VAL A 109 -11.36 2.32 -0.22
CA VAL A 109 -12.13 3.32 -0.96
C VAL A 109 -12.88 2.64 -2.10
N ILE A 110 -14.20 2.80 -2.13
CA ILE A 110 -15.10 2.24 -3.13
C ILE A 110 -15.78 3.39 -3.90
N ASP A 111 -15.86 3.26 -5.22
CA ASP A 111 -16.66 4.17 -6.06
C ASP A 111 -18.14 3.84 -5.90
N GLY A 112 -18.95 4.77 -5.38
CA GLY A 112 -20.38 4.56 -5.12
C GLY A 112 -21.21 4.21 -6.35
N ALA A 113 -20.75 4.57 -7.56
CA ALA A 113 -21.42 4.19 -8.80
C ALA A 113 -21.06 2.77 -9.27
N LYS A 114 -19.86 2.28 -8.93
CA LYS A 114 -19.31 1.02 -9.44
C LYS A 114 -19.39 -0.15 -8.44
N GLY A 115 -19.33 0.14 -7.14
CA GLY A 115 -19.27 -0.88 -6.09
C GLY A 115 -17.92 -1.56 -5.96
N VAL A 116 -17.93 -2.86 -5.61
CA VAL A 116 -16.71 -3.65 -5.37
C VAL A 116 -16.08 -4.10 -6.68
N GLU A 117 -14.95 -3.51 -7.04
CA GLU A 117 -14.22 -3.77 -8.27
C GLU A 117 -13.08 -4.83 -8.06
N PRO A 118 -12.57 -5.48 -9.12
CA PRO A 118 -11.64 -6.62 -9.00
C PRO A 118 -10.39 -6.36 -8.16
N GLN A 119 -9.77 -5.18 -8.29
CA GLN A 119 -8.58 -4.85 -7.51
C GLN A 119 -8.91 -4.69 -6.02
N THR A 120 -10.07 -4.13 -5.69
CA THR A 120 -10.55 -4.03 -4.30
C THR A 120 -10.62 -5.41 -3.65
N ARG A 121 -11.16 -6.43 -4.36
CA ARG A 121 -11.22 -7.82 -3.85
C ARG A 121 -9.84 -8.40 -3.58
N LYS A 122 -8.87 -8.18 -4.49
CA LYS A 122 -7.49 -8.66 -4.33
C LYS A 122 -6.83 -8.04 -3.09
N LEU A 123 -6.92 -6.73 -2.93
CA LEU A 123 -6.31 -6.00 -1.82
C LEU A 123 -6.99 -6.30 -0.49
N PHE A 124 -8.32 -6.44 -0.48
CA PHE A 124 -9.05 -6.88 0.69
C PHE A 124 -8.55 -8.23 1.21
N LYS A 125 -8.35 -9.22 0.34
CA LYS A 125 -7.82 -10.54 0.74
C LYS A 125 -6.49 -10.44 1.47
N VAL A 126 -5.61 -9.55 1.02
CA VAL A 126 -4.32 -9.30 1.69
C VAL A 126 -4.50 -8.76 3.10
N CYS A 127 -5.42 -7.79 3.27
CA CYS A 127 -5.73 -7.24 4.60
C CYS A 127 -6.38 -8.29 5.51
N ALA A 128 -7.31 -9.08 4.98
CA ALA A 128 -7.99 -10.14 5.71
C ALA A 128 -7.03 -11.24 6.19
N LEU A 129 -6.07 -11.66 5.37
CA LEU A 129 -5.02 -12.62 5.75
C LEU A 129 -4.16 -12.13 6.94
N ARG A 130 -4.07 -10.83 7.13
CA ARG A 130 -3.34 -10.21 8.22
C ARG A 130 -4.22 -9.85 9.41
N HIS A 131 -5.51 -10.07 9.32
CA HIS A 131 -6.50 -9.72 10.35
C HIS A 131 -6.43 -8.25 10.79
N ILE A 132 -6.06 -7.34 9.86
CA ILE A 132 -6.05 -5.91 10.17
C ILE A 132 -7.44 -5.32 10.01
N PRO A 133 -7.85 -4.36 10.87
CA PRO A 133 -9.13 -3.66 10.73
C PRO A 133 -9.25 -2.93 9.39
N ILE A 134 -10.41 -3.05 8.75
CA ILE A 134 -10.71 -2.42 7.45
C ILE A 134 -11.90 -1.48 7.63
N PHE A 135 -11.71 -0.23 7.22
CA PHE A 135 -12.72 0.83 7.22
C PHE A 135 -13.09 1.15 5.78
N THR A 136 -14.36 1.11 5.45
CA THR A 136 -14.85 1.33 4.08
C THR A 136 -15.30 2.77 3.91
N PHE A 137 -14.78 3.46 2.90
CA PHE A 137 -15.24 4.77 2.48
C PHE A 137 -15.87 4.69 1.09
N ILE A 138 -17.19 4.80 1.01
CA ILE A 138 -17.94 4.84 -0.24
C ILE A 138 -17.90 6.29 -0.74
N ASN A 139 -17.11 6.48 -1.78
CA ASN A 139 -16.71 7.77 -2.33
C ASN A 139 -17.56 8.15 -3.55
N LYS A 140 -17.48 9.42 -3.91
CA LYS A 140 -18.11 10.04 -5.07
C LYS A 140 -19.63 10.20 -4.96
N MET A 141 -20.13 10.41 -3.74
CA MET A 141 -21.54 10.72 -3.53
C MET A 141 -22.01 12.02 -4.22
N ASP A 142 -21.05 12.84 -4.71
CA ASP A 142 -21.29 14.01 -5.58
C ASP A 142 -21.74 13.65 -7.01
N ARG A 143 -21.84 12.36 -7.31
CA ARG A 143 -22.33 11.81 -8.58
C ARG A 143 -23.47 10.85 -8.32
N GLU A 144 -24.21 10.48 -9.41
CA GLU A 144 -25.18 9.40 -9.34
C GLU A 144 -24.50 8.13 -8.87
N THR A 145 -25.02 7.53 -7.80
CA THR A 145 -24.52 6.31 -7.18
C THR A 145 -25.61 5.26 -7.12
N ARG A 146 -25.20 4.04 -6.84
CA ARG A 146 -26.12 2.95 -6.51
C ARG A 146 -26.73 3.18 -5.12
N ASP A 147 -27.77 2.42 -4.83
CA ASP A 147 -28.42 2.48 -3.51
C ASP A 147 -27.41 2.16 -2.38
N PRO A 148 -27.39 2.92 -1.28
CA PRO A 148 -26.45 2.70 -0.19
C PRO A 148 -26.58 1.33 0.49
N LEU A 149 -27.80 0.77 0.62
CA LEU A 149 -28.00 -0.58 1.17
C LEU A 149 -27.44 -1.64 0.23
N GLU A 150 -27.72 -1.54 -1.08
CA GLU A 150 -27.14 -2.46 -2.07
C GLU A 150 -25.61 -2.45 -2.05
N LEU A 151 -24.99 -1.28 -1.83
CA LEU A 151 -23.53 -1.17 -1.76
C LEU A 151 -22.98 -1.87 -0.50
N CYS A 152 -23.64 -1.74 0.65
CA CYS A 152 -23.27 -2.46 1.87
C CYS A 152 -23.43 -3.98 1.68
N GLU A 153 -24.57 -4.43 1.15
CA GLU A 153 -24.81 -5.85 0.86
C GLU A 153 -23.80 -6.43 -0.15
N GLU A 154 -23.38 -5.64 -1.13
CA GLU A 154 -22.34 -6.07 -2.07
C GLU A 154 -21.00 -6.25 -1.38
N VAL A 155 -20.61 -5.34 -0.50
CA VAL A 155 -19.37 -5.47 0.29
C VAL A 155 -19.41 -6.76 1.13
N GLU A 156 -20.53 -7.04 1.80
CA GLU A 156 -20.72 -8.26 2.59
C GLU A 156 -20.63 -9.53 1.73
N ARG A 157 -21.34 -9.55 0.64
CA ARG A 157 -21.41 -10.71 -0.26
C ARG A 157 -20.08 -10.98 -0.97
N GLU A 158 -19.44 -9.93 -1.50
CA GLU A 158 -18.24 -10.06 -2.34
C GLU A 158 -16.95 -10.24 -1.54
N LEU A 159 -16.89 -9.67 -0.34
CA LEU A 159 -15.70 -9.69 0.49
C LEU A 159 -15.81 -10.63 1.70
N GLY A 160 -17.03 -10.99 2.10
CA GLY A 160 -17.24 -11.87 3.26
C GLY A 160 -16.93 -11.18 4.59
N ILE A 161 -17.12 -9.87 4.67
CA ILE A 161 -16.96 -9.08 5.89
C ILE A 161 -18.29 -8.38 6.18
N ASP A 162 -18.73 -8.40 7.43
CA ASP A 162 -19.91 -7.66 7.86
C ASP A 162 -19.72 -6.16 7.71
N THR A 163 -20.81 -5.41 7.50
CA THR A 163 -20.78 -3.95 7.42
C THR A 163 -21.63 -3.28 8.49
N TYR A 164 -21.21 -2.07 8.88
CA TYR A 164 -22.01 -1.18 9.71
C TYR A 164 -21.88 0.26 9.20
N ALA A 165 -22.96 0.81 8.65
CA ALA A 165 -22.98 2.20 8.21
C ALA A 165 -22.87 3.14 9.41
N MET A 166 -21.75 3.85 9.54
CA MET A 166 -21.50 4.83 10.60
C MET A 166 -22.21 6.15 10.30
N ASN A 167 -22.33 6.51 9.04
CA ASN A 167 -23.14 7.61 8.56
C ASN A 167 -24.05 7.15 7.42
N TRP A 168 -25.08 7.94 7.12
CA TRP A 168 -25.99 7.67 6.03
C TRP A 168 -26.09 8.86 5.09
N PRO A 169 -25.97 8.68 3.76
CA PRO A 169 -25.97 9.80 2.83
C PRO A 169 -27.36 10.36 2.62
N ILE A 170 -27.47 11.67 2.51
CA ILE A 170 -28.71 12.39 2.21
C ILE A 170 -28.69 12.76 0.74
N GLY A 171 -29.27 11.89 -0.10
CA GLY A 171 -29.24 11.99 -1.54
C GLY A 171 -27.89 11.62 -2.16
N CYS A 172 -27.79 11.74 -3.49
CA CYS A 172 -26.56 11.56 -4.25
C CYS A 172 -26.52 12.53 -5.45
N GLY A 173 -25.40 12.61 -6.13
CA GLY A 173 -25.22 13.52 -7.26
C GLY A 173 -25.36 14.98 -6.86
N LYS A 174 -26.12 15.73 -7.59
CA LYS A 174 -26.40 17.15 -7.31
C LYS A 174 -27.25 17.35 -6.05
N GLU A 175 -27.95 16.32 -5.63
CA GLU A 175 -28.83 16.31 -4.47
C GLU A 175 -28.12 15.87 -3.18
N PHE A 176 -26.84 15.52 -3.23
CA PHE A 176 -26.06 15.13 -2.07
C PHE A 176 -25.89 16.33 -1.14
N ALA A 177 -26.76 16.41 -0.13
CA ALA A 177 -26.88 17.54 0.79
C ALA A 177 -26.00 17.37 2.05
N GLY A 178 -25.76 16.14 2.48
CA GLY A 178 -25.06 15.86 3.71
C GLY A 178 -25.08 14.40 4.10
N VAL A 179 -24.77 14.12 5.37
CA VAL A 179 -24.84 12.79 5.95
C VAL A 179 -25.53 12.82 7.31
N TYR A 180 -26.25 11.76 7.66
CA TYR A 180 -26.71 11.49 9.00
C TYR A 180 -25.66 10.69 9.76
N ASP A 181 -25.11 11.25 10.85
CA ASP A 181 -24.17 10.60 11.76
C ASP A 181 -24.95 9.73 12.74
N ARG A 182 -24.83 8.40 12.63
CA ARG A 182 -25.61 7.46 13.45
C ARG A 182 -25.18 7.43 14.91
N GLU A 183 -23.91 7.65 15.21
CA GLU A 183 -23.42 7.62 16.59
C GLU A 183 -23.86 8.87 17.36
N LYS A 184 -23.72 10.05 16.73
CA LYS A 184 -24.07 11.33 17.36
C LYS A 184 -25.52 11.72 17.13
N GLN A 185 -26.29 10.92 16.35
CA GLN A 185 -27.70 11.12 16.02
C GLN A 185 -28.00 12.53 15.49
N ARG A 186 -27.16 13.01 14.58
CA ARG A 186 -27.25 14.34 13.99
C ARG A 186 -27.01 14.33 12.49
N ILE A 187 -27.55 15.31 11.82
CA ILE A 187 -27.36 15.53 10.39
C ILE A 187 -26.27 16.58 10.22
N LEU A 188 -25.32 16.30 9.34
CA LEU A 188 -24.27 17.21 8.92
C LEU A 188 -24.58 17.66 7.48
N PHE A 189 -25.03 18.88 7.33
CA PHE A 189 -25.21 19.52 6.03
C PHE A 189 -23.90 20.17 5.59
N PHE A 190 -23.51 19.91 4.35
CA PHE A 190 -22.31 20.50 3.78
C PHE A 190 -22.68 21.63 2.83
N SER A 191 -22.06 22.79 3.01
CA SER A 191 -22.31 23.97 2.19
C SER A 191 -21.02 24.54 1.60
N GLY A 192 -21.10 25.02 0.35
CA GLY A 192 -20.05 25.76 -0.34
C GLY A 192 -19.32 24.98 -1.44
N GLU A 193 -18.91 25.70 -2.48
CA GLU A 193 -17.97 25.20 -3.48
C GLU A 193 -16.56 25.24 -2.89
N THR A 194 -16.08 24.10 -2.41
CA THR A 194 -14.75 24.02 -1.77
C THR A 194 -13.76 23.26 -2.61
N LYS A 195 -13.31 23.83 -3.69
CA LYS A 195 -12.16 23.28 -4.41
C LYS A 195 -10.90 23.38 -3.53
N GLY A 196 -10.56 22.25 -2.87
CA GLY A 196 -9.33 22.11 -2.12
C GLY A 196 -9.23 22.87 -0.80
N LYS A 197 -10.35 23.21 -0.15
CA LYS A 197 -10.42 23.85 1.17
C LYS A 197 -11.27 23.02 2.15
N LYS A 198 -11.13 23.28 3.46
CA LYS A 198 -12.01 22.72 4.49
C LYS A 198 -13.44 23.18 4.29
N VAL A 199 -14.41 22.30 4.56
CA VAL A 199 -15.84 22.56 4.43
C VAL A 199 -16.43 22.92 5.79
N ASN A 200 -17.36 23.86 5.82
CA ASN A 200 -18.17 24.11 7.00
C ASN A 200 -19.41 23.20 6.96
N SER A 201 -19.72 22.56 8.08
CA SER A 201 -20.94 21.79 8.26
C SER A 201 -21.91 22.52 9.19
N MET A 202 -23.21 22.46 8.87
CA MET A 202 -24.28 22.83 9.77
C MET A 202 -24.86 21.58 10.40
N GLU A 203 -25.01 21.56 11.70
CA GLU A 203 -25.53 20.42 12.45
C GLU A 203 -27.03 20.61 12.74
N VAL A 204 -27.83 19.59 12.47
CA VAL A 204 -29.27 19.57 12.72
C VAL A 204 -29.67 18.23 13.32
N ALA A 205 -30.54 18.21 14.31
CA ALA A 205 -31.09 16.97 14.84
C ALA A 205 -32.10 16.35 13.87
N LEU A 206 -32.26 15.04 13.90
CA LEU A 206 -33.22 14.34 13.01
C LEU A 206 -34.68 14.79 13.27
N GLU A 207 -35.00 15.11 14.52
CA GLU A 207 -36.33 15.52 14.95
C GLU A 207 -36.55 17.04 14.84
N ASP A 208 -35.56 17.79 14.40
CA ASP A 208 -35.67 19.26 14.31
C ASP A 208 -36.63 19.63 13.17
N PRO A 209 -37.65 20.47 13.42
CA PRO A 209 -38.60 20.94 12.41
C PRO A 209 -37.93 21.66 11.23
N THR A 210 -36.76 22.27 11.43
CA THR A 210 -36.01 22.94 10.36
C THR A 210 -35.47 21.98 9.32
N LEU A 211 -35.47 20.68 9.62
CA LEU A 211 -35.08 19.62 8.66
C LEU A 211 -36.03 19.59 7.46
N ASP A 212 -37.34 19.65 7.72
CA ASP A 212 -38.38 19.66 6.68
C ASP A 212 -38.32 20.93 5.82
N GLU A 213 -37.91 22.07 6.41
CA GLU A 213 -37.72 23.33 5.68
C GLU A 213 -36.45 23.25 4.80
N THR A 214 -35.38 22.60 5.28
CA THR A 214 -34.10 22.55 4.61
C THR A 214 -34.06 21.50 3.47
N LEU A 215 -34.61 20.30 3.70
CA LEU A 215 -34.60 19.18 2.74
C LEU A 215 -35.89 19.12 1.89
N GLY A 216 -36.98 19.70 2.36
CA GLY A 216 -38.32 19.42 1.92
C GLY A 216 -38.95 18.21 2.64
N ALA A 217 -40.24 18.25 2.89
CA ALA A 217 -40.93 17.26 3.72
C ALA A 217 -40.80 15.81 3.22
N GLU A 218 -40.80 15.60 1.91
CA GLU A 218 -40.68 14.27 1.30
C GLU A 218 -39.31 13.63 1.57
N LYS A 219 -38.22 14.38 1.35
CA LYS A 219 -36.85 13.89 1.57
C LYS A 219 -36.55 13.70 3.05
N ALA A 220 -37.08 14.57 3.91
CA ALA A 220 -36.94 14.45 5.36
C ALA A 220 -37.68 13.22 5.89
N ALA A 221 -38.90 12.94 5.40
CA ALA A 221 -39.65 11.73 5.75
C ALA A 221 -38.88 10.47 5.29
N LYS A 222 -38.40 10.43 4.04
CA LYS A 222 -37.60 9.32 3.51
C LYS A 222 -36.35 9.07 4.38
N LEU A 223 -35.64 10.13 4.77
CA LEU A 223 -34.46 10.00 5.64
C LEU A 223 -34.83 9.37 6.99
N ARG A 224 -35.93 9.79 7.61
CA ARG A 224 -36.41 9.22 8.89
C ARG A 224 -36.73 7.73 8.75
N ASP A 225 -37.42 7.32 7.66
CA ASP A 225 -37.72 5.92 7.37
C ASP A 225 -36.43 5.10 7.18
N GLU A 226 -35.45 5.61 6.44
CA GLU A 226 -34.16 4.97 6.24
C GLU A 226 -33.37 4.83 7.55
N VAL A 227 -33.38 5.86 8.41
CA VAL A 227 -32.73 5.82 9.71
C VAL A 227 -33.39 4.82 10.66
N GLU A 228 -34.74 4.71 10.64
CA GLU A 228 -35.49 3.70 11.39
C GLU A 228 -35.11 2.29 10.94
N LEU A 229 -35.05 2.05 9.61
CA LEU A 229 -34.62 0.78 9.04
C LEU A 229 -33.18 0.41 9.49
N LEU A 230 -32.25 1.35 9.45
CA LEU A 230 -30.88 1.15 9.92
C LEU A 230 -30.84 0.84 11.42
N GLY A 231 -31.72 1.43 12.23
CA GLY A 231 -31.84 1.17 13.67
C GLY A 231 -32.35 -0.24 14.00
N ALA A 232 -33.16 -0.85 13.10
CA ALA A 232 -33.62 -2.21 13.23
C ALA A 232 -32.58 -3.28 12.85
N GLY A 233 -31.45 -2.85 12.26
CA GLY A 233 -30.37 -3.73 11.84
C GLY A 233 -29.43 -4.15 12.98
N ARG A 234 -28.20 -4.51 12.61
CA ARG A 234 -27.14 -4.93 13.55
C ARG A 234 -26.68 -3.79 14.46
N ASP A 235 -26.37 -4.13 15.71
CA ASP A 235 -25.66 -3.24 16.62
C ASP A 235 -24.18 -3.10 16.26
N PHE A 236 -23.59 -1.96 16.59
CA PHE A 236 -22.17 -1.70 16.37
C PHE A 236 -21.32 -2.51 17.36
N ASP A 237 -20.40 -3.31 16.82
CA ASP A 237 -19.47 -4.12 17.61
C ASP A 237 -18.01 -3.72 17.34
N MET A 238 -17.44 -2.96 18.27
CA MET A 238 -16.04 -2.53 18.18
C MET A 238 -15.04 -3.69 18.24
N GLN A 239 -15.38 -4.80 18.90
CA GLN A 239 -14.49 -5.96 18.92
C GLN A 239 -14.46 -6.68 17.57
N ALA A 240 -15.59 -6.76 16.89
CA ALA A 240 -15.67 -7.28 15.53
C ALA A 240 -14.87 -6.39 14.53
N VAL A 241 -14.87 -5.06 14.71
CA VAL A 241 -14.01 -4.16 13.93
C VAL A 241 -12.53 -4.48 14.17
N ARG A 242 -12.11 -4.60 15.43
CA ARG A 242 -10.71 -4.91 15.78
C ARG A 242 -10.25 -6.27 15.27
N ASN A 243 -11.16 -7.23 15.21
CA ASN A 243 -10.88 -8.58 14.69
C ASN A 243 -10.91 -8.64 13.15
N GLY A 244 -11.25 -7.53 12.46
CA GLY A 244 -11.34 -7.48 11.01
C GLY A 244 -12.55 -8.26 10.42
N THR A 245 -13.59 -8.51 11.22
CA THR A 245 -14.82 -9.21 10.80
C THR A 245 -15.98 -8.27 10.52
N LEU A 246 -15.92 -7.02 10.99
CA LEU A 246 -16.87 -5.94 10.72
C LEU A 246 -16.13 -4.73 10.14
N SER A 247 -16.61 -4.19 9.02
CA SER A 247 -16.12 -2.94 8.43
C SER A 247 -17.08 -1.79 8.74
N PRO A 248 -16.65 -0.76 9.49
CA PRO A 248 -17.38 0.51 9.55
C PRO A 248 -17.42 1.16 8.17
N VAL A 249 -18.64 1.50 7.69
CA VAL A 249 -18.86 2.10 6.37
C VAL A 249 -19.22 3.57 6.51
N PHE A 250 -18.54 4.40 5.72
CA PHE A 250 -18.78 5.83 5.62
C PHE A 250 -19.07 6.23 4.19
N PHE A 251 -20.04 7.12 4.02
CA PHE A 251 -20.39 7.71 2.73
C PHE A 251 -19.93 9.15 2.65
N GLY A 252 -19.38 9.55 1.48
CA GLY A 252 -18.92 10.91 1.29
C GLY A 252 -18.39 11.19 -0.11
N SER A 253 -17.78 12.35 -0.27
CA SER A 253 -17.10 12.75 -1.51
C SER A 253 -15.75 13.38 -1.20
N ALA A 254 -14.69 12.69 -1.59
CA ALA A 254 -13.34 13.23 -1.48
C ALA A 254 -13.15 14.47 -2.36
N LEU A 255 -13.83 14.57 -3.51
CA LEU A 255 -13.73 15.72 -4.41
C LEU A 255 -14.28 16.99 -3.76
N THR A 256 -15.50 16.94 -3.25
CA THR A 256 -16.16 18.06 -2.58
C THR A 256 -15.74 18.22 -1.13
N THR A 257 -15.00 17.24 -0.58
CA THR A 257 -14.57 17.17 0.83
C THR A 257 -15.72 16.84 1.80
N PHE A 258 -16.91 16.52 1.30
CA PHE A 258 -18.10 16.24 2.11
C PHE A 258 -17.97 14.88 2.80
N GLY A 259 -18.19 14.85 4.12
CA GLY A 259 -18.09 13.65 4.95
C GLY A 259 -16.64 13.20 5.28
N VAL A 260 -15.60 13.88 4.77
CA VAL A 260 -14.21 13.44 4.94
C VAL A 260 -13.68 13.75 6.34
N GLU A 261 -13.96 14.94 6.88
CA GLU A 261 -13.51 15.31 8.24
C GLU A 261 -14.15 14.42 9.31
N PRO A 262 -15.49 14.22 9.35
CA PRO A 262 -16.12 13.29 10.27
C PRO A 262 -15.59 11.85 10.13
N PHE A 263 -15.33 11.40 8.90
CA PHE A 263 -14.70 10.10 8.67
C PHE A 263 -13.32 10.02 9.32
N LEU A 264 -12.45 11.00 9.10
CA LEU A 264 -11.09 10.98 9.65
C LEU A 264 -11.12 10.95 11.18
N GLU A 265 -11.99 11.76 11.83
CA GLU A 265 -12.13 11.81 13.28
C GLU A 265 -12.57 10.46 13.87
N GLU A 266 -13.64 9.87 13.32
CA GLU A 266 -14.16 8.58 13.79
C GLU A 266 -13.20 7.44 13.47
N PHE A 267 -12.57 7.44 12.29
CA PHE A 267 -11.54 6.48 11.94
C PHE A 267 -10.38 6.47 12.94
N LEU A 268 -9.83 7.64 13.29
CA LEU A 268 -8.73 7.76 14.25
C LEU A 268 -9.11 7.31 15.66
N ARG A 269 -10.38 7.49 16.04
CA ARG A 269 -10.91 7.03 17.32
C ARG A 269 -11.05 5.50 17.37
N MET A 270 -11.53 4.90 16.29
CA MET A 270 -11.82 3.46 16.21
C MET A 270 -10.60 2.61 15.84
N THR A 271 -9.66 3.16 15.06
CA THR A 271 -8.48 2.39 14.65
C THR A 271 -7.55 2.11 15.82
N THR A 272 -6.83 1.01 15.74
CA THR A 272 -5.98 0.53 16.83
C THR A 272 -4.65 1.28 16.91
N ALA A 273 -4.03 1.27 18.08
CA ALA A 273 -2.61 1.47 18.23
C ALA A 273 -1.83 0.42 17.40
N PRO A 274 -0.50 0.58 17.22
CA PRO A 274 0.29 -0.36 16.47
C PRO A 274 0.07 -1.81 16.91
N LEU A 275 -0.03 -2.71 15.95
CA LEU A 275 -0.26 -4.13 16.21
C LEU A 275 1.06 -4.89 16.42
N PRO A 276 1.10 -5.91 17.28
CA PRO A 276 2.25 -6.78 17.44
C PRO A 276 2.57 -7.51 16.13
N ARG A 277 3.85 -7.89 15.98
CA ARG A 277 4.33 -8.58 14.78
C ARG A 277 4.99 -9.91 15.12
N VAL A 278 4.70 -10.92 14.30
CA VAL A 278 5.26 -12.26 14.47
C VAL A 278 6.69 -12.32 13.95
N SER A 279 7.58 -12.91 14.76
CA SER A 279 8.95 -13.26 14.39
C SER A 279 9.16 -14.78 14.46
N ASP A 280 10.34 -15.25 14.09
CA ASP A 280 10.76 -16.65 14.23
C ASP A 280 10.90 -17.11 15.70
N GLU A 281 10.96 -16.17 16.65
CA GLU A 281 10.96 -16.45 18.09
C GLU A 281 9.57 -16.24 18.74
N GLY A 282 8.53 -15.91 17.96
CA GLY A 282 7.18 -15.63 18.43
C GLY A 282 6.73 -14.19 18.22
N GLU A 283 5.63 -13.81 18.87
CA GLU A 283 5.08 -12.46 18.77
C GLU A 283 5.92 -11.45 19.54
N VAL A 284 6.25 -10.33 18.90
CA VAL A 284 7.01 -9.23 19.50
C VAL A 284 6.04 -8.21 20.06
N ASP A 285 6.12 -7.97 21.37
CA ASP A 285 5.33 -6.95 22.06
C ASP A 285 5.73 -5.54 21.59
N VAL A 286 4.76 -4.79 21.12
CA VAL A 286 4.91 -3.41 20.62
C VAL A 286 5.46 -2.48 21.72
N PHE A 287 5.07 -2.69 22.97
CA PHE A 287 5.46 -1.89 24.14
C PHE A 287 6.80 -2.32 24.75
N SER A 288 7.45 -3.34 24.20
CA SER A 288 8.81 -3.70 24.59
C SER A 288 9.73 -2.48 24.48
N PRO A 289 10.61 -2.22 25.47
CA PRO A 289 11.57 -1.11 25.38
C PRO A 289 12.65 -1.33 24.32
N ASP A 290 12.86 -2.58 23.91
CA ASP A 290 13.87 -2.94 22.92
C ASP A 290 13.40 -2.56 21.52
N PHE A 291 14.18 -1.73 20.84
CA PHE A 291 13.89 -1.35 19.45
C PHE A 291 13.97 -2.55 18.52
N SER A 292 12.98 -2.65 17.66
CA SER A 292 13.03 -3.50 16.48
C SER A 292 12.26 -2.89 15.31
N ALA A 293 12.71 -3.17 14.10
CA ALA A 293 12.11 -2.69 12.86
C ALA A 293 12.34 -3.68 11.73
N PHE A 294 11.55 -3.57 10.67
CA PHE A 294 11.80 -4.29 9.43
C PHE A 294 11.74 -3.36 8.22
N VAL A 295 12.54 -3.69 7.20
CA VAL A 295 12.57 -2.98 5.91
C VAL A 295 11.45 -3.50 5.03
N PHE A 296 10.48 -2.64 4.67
CA PHE A 296 9.39 -3.04 3.77
C PHE A 296 9.51 -2.44 2.38
N LYS A 297 10.33 -1.39 2.22
CA LYS A 297 10.49 -0.70 0.94
C LYS A 297 11.91 -0.14 0.83
N ILE A 298 12.47 -0.21 -0.38
CA ILE A 298 13.70 0.48 -0.77
C ILE A 298 13.37 1.38 -1.95
N GLN A 299 13.92 2.57 -1.97
CA GLN A 299 13.71 3.53 -3.03
C GLN A 299 14.98 4.32 -3.34
N ALA A 300 15.39 4.30 -4.62
CA ALA A 300 16.55 5.02 -5.08
C ALA A 300 16.15 6.23 -5.94
N ASN A 301 17.10 7.17 -6.11
CA ASN A 301 17.01 8.31 -7.02
C ASN A 301 15.80 9.23 -6.80
N MET A 302 15.28 9.31 -5.58
CA MET A 302 14.20 10.26 -5.24
C MET A 302 14.64 11.71 -5.52
N ASN A 303 15.92 12.01 -5.33
CA ASN A 303 16.52 13.27 -5.73
C ASN A 303 17.50 13.03 -6.89
N LYS A 304 17.15 13.53 -8.07
CA LYS A 304 17.99 13.40 -9.28
C LYS A 304 19.41 13.97 -9.12
N ALA A 305 19.58 14.96 -8.22
CA ALA A 305 20.88 15.61 -7.98
C ALA A 305 21.83 14.79 -7.09
N HIS A 306 21.30 13.94 -6.21
CA HIS A 306 22.10 13.29 -5.16
C HIS A 306 22.19 11.77 -5.27
N ARG A 307 21.44 11.12 -6.18
CA ARG A 307 21.41 9.66 -6.36
C ARG A 307 21.29 8.92 -5.03
N ASP A 308 20.42 9.43 -4.17
CA ASP A 308 20.16 8.88 -2.85
C ASP A 308 19.40 7.54 -2.95
N ARG A 309 19.67 6.66 -2.00
CA ARG A 309 18.92 5.43 -1.79
C ARG A 309 18.46 5.41 -0.34
N LEU A 310 17.17 5.19 -0.14
CA LEU A 310 16.52 5.12 1.16
C LEU A 310 15.93 3.73 1.39
N ALA A 311 16.15 3.19 2.59
CA ALA A 311 15.42 2.04 3.10
C ALA A 311 14.33 2.54 4.06
N PHE A 312 13.07 2.21 3.77
CA PHE A 312 11.94 2.53 4.63
C PHE A 312 11.71 1.39 5.61
N MET A 313 11.73 1.73 6.89
CA MET A 313 11.61 0.80 7.99
C MET A 313 10.35 1.08 8.79
N ARG A 314 9.56 0.05 9.07
CA ARG A 314 8.49 0.09 10.05
C ARG A 314 9.06 -0.27 11.41
N ILE A 315 8.94 0.60 12.40
CA ILE A 315 9.32 0.31 13.79
C ILE A 315 8.23 -0.55 14.42
N CYS A 316 8.60 -1.73 14.92
CA CYS A 316 7.67 -2.73 15.46
C CYS A 316 7.63 -2.74 16.98
N SER A 317 8.73 -2.37 17.64
CA SER A 317 8.79 -2.26 19.10
C SER A 317 9.76 -1.17 19.53
N GLY A 318 9.56 -0.66 20.73
CA GLY A 318 10.44 0.26 21.40
C GLY A 318 10.59 1.63 20.75
N LYS A 319 11.76 2.20 20.93
CA LYS A 319 12.11 3.56 20.51
C LYS A 319 13.37 3.54 19.66
N PHE A 320 13.31 4.18 18.50
CA PHE A 320 14.49 4.56 17.72
C PHE A 320 15.10 5.83 18.29
N GLU A 321 16.42 5.85 18.43
CA GLU A 321 17.20 7.03 18.78
C GLU A 321 18.34 7.21 17.77
N ARG A 322 18.50 8.44 17.29
CA ARG A 322 19.57 8.79 16.37
C ARG A 322 20.94 8.53 17.01
N ASP A 323 21.93 8.22 16.18
CA ASP A 323 23.32 7.96 16.57
C ASP A 323 23.55 6.73 17.48
N THR A 324 22.50 5.95 17.72
CA THR A 324 22.56 4.69 18.46
C THR A 324 23.04 3.53 17.56
N GLU A 325 23.75 2.56 18.15
CA GLU A 325 24.17 1.34 17.46
C GLU A 325 23.04 0.30 17.46
N TYR A 326 22.69 -0.17 16.28
CA TYR A 326 21.70 -1.21 16.04
C TYR A 326 22.36 -2.46 15.44
N TYR A 327 21.61 -3.55 15.36
CA TYR A 327 22.07 -4.83 14.82
C TYR A 327 21.26 -5.21 13.60
N HIS A 328 21.90 -5.41 12.46
CA HIS A 328 21.30 -5.91 11.24
C HIS A 328 21.36 -7.44 11.26
N VAL A 329 20.21 -8.08 11.46
CA VAL A 329 20.12 -9.51 11.77
C VAL A 329 20.61 -10.38 10.62
N GLN A 330 20.21 -10.07 9.38
CA GLN A 330 20.58 -10.86 8.20
C GLN A 330 22.09 -10.86 7.91
N SER A 331 22.76 -9.72 8.09
CA SER A 331 24.20 -9.65 7.86
C SER A 331 25.05 -9.97 9.09
N GLY A 332 24.44 -10.05 10.29
CA GLY A 332 25.14 -10.26 11.55
C GLY A 332 26.04 -9.09 11.97
N LYS A 333 25.80 -7.89 11.43
CA LYS A 333 26.66 -6.70 11.67
C LYS A 333 25.96 -5.66 12.51
N LYS A 334 26.75 -4.97 13.34
CA LYS A 334 26.32 -3.75 14.00
C LYS A 334 26.46 -2.57 13.05
N LEU A 335 25.51 -1.64 13.11
CA LEU A 335 25.49 -0.45 12.26
C LEU A 335 24.80 0.72 12.97
N ARG A 336 25.07 1.91 12.50
CA ARG A 336 24.30 3.11 12.84
C ARG A 336 23.44 3.49 11.66
N LEU A 337 22.16 3.77 11.92
CA LEU A 337 21.23 4.19 10.89
C LEU A 337 21.51 5.66 10.55
N SER A 338 22.01 5.88 9.33
CA SER A 338 22.44 7.21 8.89
C SER A 338 21.27 8.02 8.34
N GLN A 339 21.26 9.32 8.66
CA GLN A 339 20.31 10.30 8.16
C GLN A 339 18.84 9.82 8.24
N PRO A 340 18.37 9.44 9.46
CA PRO A 340 17.00 9.01 9.62
C PRO A 340 16.05 10.17 9.31
N GLN A 341 15.05 9.91 8.47
CA GLN A 341 14.13 10.91 7.96
C GLN A 341 12.69 10.43 8.07
N THR A 342 11.78 11.34 8.35
CA THR A 342 10.35 11.15 8.09
C THR A 342 9.92 11.96 6.88
N MET A 343 8.85 11.53 6.24
CA MET A 343 8.27 12.22 5.10
C MET A 343 7.07 13.03 5.59
N MET A 344 7.29 14.32 5.85
CA MET A 344 6.24 15.27 6.20
C MET A 344 5.65 15.85 4.90
N ALA A 345 4.56 15.24 4.42
CA ALA A 345 3.99 15.57 3.11
C ALA A 345 5.05 15.53 1.98
N ALA A 346 5.48 16.66 1.46
CA ALA A 346 6.50 16.74 0.39
C ALA A 346 7.92 17.00 0.90
N GLU A 347 8.09 17.24 2.20
CA GLU A 347 9.38 17.61 2.80
C GLU A 347 9.95 16.46 3.63
N ARG A 348 11.28 16.39 3.70
CA ARG A 348 12.02 15.42 4.50
C ARG A 348 12.53 16.10 5.75
N GLU A 349 12.19 15.56 6.89
CA GLU A 349 12.69 16.03 8.17
C GLU A 349 13.61 14.99 8.83
N ILE A 350 14.70 15.44 9.40
CA ILE A 350 15.60 14.57 10.17
C ILE A 350 14.91 14.21 11.48
N VAL A 351 14.96 12.94 11.85
CA VAL A 351 14.31 12.37 13.02
C VAL A 351 15.34 12.09 14.09
N GLU A 352 15.18 12.68 15.26
CA GLU A 352 16.00 12.36 16.44
C GLU A 352 15.47 11.12 17.17
N GLU A 353 14.15 10.98 17.24
CA GLU A 353 13.45 9.90 17.94
C GLU A 353 12.22 9.46 17.13
N ALA A 354 11.96 8.15 17.11
CA ALA A 354 10.74 7.57 16.56
C ALA A 354 10.34 6.32 17.38
N TYR A 355 9.08 5.93 17.32
CA TYR A 355 8.53 4.92 18.21
C TYR A 355 7.85 3.81 17.42
N ALA A 356 7.56 2.69 18.06
CA ALA A 356 6.78 1.63 17.45
C ALA A 356 5.49 2.20 16.84
N GLY A 357 5.25 1.84 15.60
CA GLY A 357 4.20 2.46 14.80
C GLY A 357 4.71 3.43 13.74
N ASP A 358 5.81 4.12 13.97
CA ASP A 358 6.36 5.06 12.99
C ASP A 358 7.07 4.35 11.83
N ILE A 359 7.18 5.09 10.75
CA ILE A 359 7.96 4.72 9.58
C ILE A 359 9.08 5.74 9.41
N ILE A 360 10.31 5.24 9.33
CA ILE A 360 11.51 6.06 9.07
C ILE A 360 12.18 5.62 7.78
N GLY A 361 12.65 6.59 7.00
CA GLY A 361 13.56 6.34 5.88
C GLY A 361 14.99 6.56 6.34
N VAL A 362 15.89 5.63 6.08
CA VAL A 362 17.31 5.76 6.38
C VAL A 362 18.13 5.69 5.12
N PHE A 363 19.25 6.44 5.08
CA PHE A 363 20.17 6.33 3.97
C PHE A 363 20.74 4.91 3.88
N ASP A 364 20.67 4.33 2.69
CA ASP A 364 21.13 2.97 2.41
C ASP A 364 22.30 2.97 1.43
N PRO A 365 23.52 2.62 1.89
CA PRO A 365 24.67 2.47 0.99
C PRO A 365 24.63 1.21 0.13
N GLY A 366 23.50 0.48 0.09
CA GLY A 366 23.34 -0.81 -0.60
C GLY A 366 23.44 -2.01 0.34
N LEU A 367 23.19 -1.79 1.63
CA LEU A 367 23.28 -2.83 2.67
C LEU A 367 21.95 -3.55 2.88
N PHE A 368 20.83 -2.82 2.79
CA PHE A 368 19.51 -3.37 3.13
C PHE A 368 18.83 -4.05 1.96
N ALA A 369 18.08 -5.10 2.28
CA ALA A 369 17.12 -5.74 1.42
C ALA A 369 15.70 -5.64 2.03
N ILE A 370 14.67 -5.76 1.16
CA ILE A 370 13.29 -5.84 1.61
C ILE A 370 13.11 -7.10 2.46
N GLY A 371 12.50 -6.97 3.63
CA GLY A 371 12.34 -8.04 4.62
C GLY A 371 13.44 -8.10 5.70
N ASP A 372 14.48 -7.28 5.59
CA ASP A 372 15.54 -7.25 6.61
C ASP A 372 15.01 -6.76 7.95
N THR A 373 15.53 -7.38 9.02
CA THR A 373 15.18 -7.08 10.41
C THR A 373 16.34 -6.35 11.09
N ILE A 374 15.99 -5.26 11.77
CA ILE A 374 16.92 -4.45 12.55
C ILE A 374 16.48 -4.49 14.02
N THR A 375 17.41 -4.76 14.92
CA THR A 375 17.14 -4.88 16.36
C THR A 375 18.20 -4.13 17.19
N VAL A 376 18.02 -4.10 18.50
CA VAL A 376 19.10 -3.73 19.42
C VAL A 376 20.19 -4.82 19.44
N PRO A 377 21.46 -4.48 19.71
CA PRO A 377 22.52 -5.48 19.86
C PRO A 377 22.16 -6.54 20.91
N GLY A 378 22.31 -7.81 20.54
CA GLY A 378 21.99 -8.95 21.40
C GLY A 378 20.67 -9.67 21.09
N LYS A 379 19.75 -9.03 20.36
CA LYS A 379 18.53 -9.66 19.84
C LYS A 379 18.77 -10.12 18.40
N LYS A 380 18.36 -11.33 18.06
CA LYS A 380 18.66 -11.95 16.75
C LYS A 380 17.46 -12.52 16.02
N PHE A 381 16.27 -12.35 16.56
CA PHE A 381 15.05 -12.81 15.90
C PHE A 381 14.84 -12.12 14.54
N ARG A 382 14.10 -12.77 13.67
CA ARG A 382 13.75 -12.27 12.34
C ARG A 382 12.24 -12.13 12.23
N TYR A 383 11.78 -11.02 11.70
CA TYR A 383 10.39 -10.92 11.30
C TYR A 383 10.12 -11.82 10.10
N SER A 384 8.90 -12.38 10.04
CA SER A 384 8.45 -13.17 8.90
C SER A 384 8.67 -12.40 7.59
N GLY A 385 9.27 -13.06 6.61
CA GLY A 385 9.63 -12.47 5.34
C GLY A 385 8.42 -11.87 4.60
N ILE A 386 8.68 -10.90 3.74
CA ILE A 386 7.68 -10.39 2.82
C ILE A 386 7.69 -11.32 1.60
N PRO A 387 6.56 -11.96 1.25
CA PRO A 387 6.52 -12.86 0.11
C PRO A 387 6.81 -12.12 -1.19
N THR A 388 7.53 -12.79 -2.09
CA THR A 388 7.79 -12.32 -3.46
C THR A 388 6.76 -12.94 -4.38
N PHE A 389 6.10 -12.13 -5.20
CA PHE A 389 5.15 -12.63 -6.18
C PHE A 389 5.87 -13.30 -7.34
N GLU A 390 5.26 -14.34 -7.89
CA GLU A 390 5.73 -14.97 -9.10
C GLU A 390 5.50 -14.00 -10.29
N PRO A 391 6.53 -13.77 -11.15
CA PRO A 391 6.34 -12.99 -12.36
C PRO A 391 5.45 -13.74 -13.36
N GLU A 392 4.54 -12.99 -14.00
CA GLU A 392 3.63 -13.51 -15.04
C GLU A 392 4.08 -13.12 -16.45
N HIS A 393 5.02 -12.17 -16.57
CA HIS A 393 5.51 -11.65 -17.84
C HIS A 393 7.03 -11.55 -17.84
N PHE A 394 7.65 -11.96 -18.97
CA PHE A 394 9.10 -12.01 -19.07
C PHE A 394 9.60 -11.33 -20.35
N MET A 395 10.67 -10.54 -20.21
CA MET A 395 11.38 -9.97 -21.34
C MET A 395 12.88 -10.21 -21.23
N ARG A 396 13.51 -10.48 -22.37
CA ARG A 396 14.95 -10.45 -22.53
C ARG A 396 15.36 -9.01 -22.77
N VAL A 397 16.31 -8.49 -21.98
CA VAL A 397 16.67 -7.08 -21.97
C VAL A 397 18.17 -6.91 -22.09
N SER A 398 18.59 -6.00 -22.97
CA SER A 398 19.97 -5.59 -23.15
C SER A 398 20.06 -4.09 -23.49
N PRO A 399 21.22 -3.43 -23.27
CA PRO A 399 21.40 -2.05 -23.68
C PRO A 399 21.55 -1.97 -25.21
N LYS A 400 20.94 -0.95 -25.85
CA LYS A 400 21.15 -0.70 -27.29
C LYS A 400 22.59 -0.30 -27.59
N ASP A 401 23.21 0.43 -26.65
CA ASP A 401 24.62 0.85 -26.74
C ASP A 401 25.47 0.02 -25.74
N THR A 402 26.35 -0.82 -26.27
CA THR A 402 27.25 -1.67 -25.49
C THR A 402 28.23 -0.88 -24.61
N MET A 403 28.54 0.37 -24.95
CA MET A 403 29.37 1.26 -24.13
C MET A 403 28.71 1.59 -22.79
N LYS A 404 27.39 1.49 -22.70
CA LYS A 404 26.60 1.75 -21.48
C LYS A 404 26.39 0.53 -20.58
N ARG A 405 27.12 -0.55 -20.80
CA ARG A 405 26.99 -1.80 -20.06
C ARG A 405 27.06 -1.62 -18.54
N LYS A 406 28.00 -0.79 -18.03
CA LYS A 406 28.15 -0.54 -16.58
C LYS A 406 26.92 0.14 -16.00
N GLN A 407 26.38 1.14 -16.72
CA GLN A 407 25.16 1.85 -16.31
C GLN A 407 23.94 0.92 -16.37
N PHE A 408 23.87 0.05 -17.39
CA PHE A 408 22.83 -0.96 -17.54
C PHE A 408 22.79 -1.90 -16.34
N ILE A 409 23.91 -2.56 -16.02
CA ILE A 409 24.01 -3.49 -14.88
C ILE A 409 23.60 -2.78 -13.59
N LYS A 410 24.22 -1.61 -13.31
CA LYS A 410 23.93 -0.85 -12.09
C LYS A 410 22.46 -0.47 -12.00
N GLY A 411 21.86 0.06 -13.08
CA GLY A 411 20.46 0.50 -13.08
C GLY A 411 19.49 -0.66 -12.89
N THR A 412 19.72 -1.75 -13.60
CA THR A 412 18.90 -2.96 -13.52
C THR A 412 18.93 -3.56 -12.11
N GLU A 413 20.13 -3.69 -11.52
CA GLU A 413 20.29 -4.18 -10.14
C GLU A 413 19.60 -3.27 -9.11
N GLN A 414 19.75 -1.96 -9.21
CA GLN A 414 19.12 -1.03 -8.27
C GLN A 414 17.60 -1.08 -8.37
N ILE A 415 17.03 -1.08 -9.58
CA ILE A 415 15.58 -1.16 -9.76
C ILE A 415 15.02 -2.50 -9.26
N ALA A 416 15.77 -3.59 -9.43
CA ALA A 416 15.38 -4.89 -8.89
C ALA A 416 15.44 -4.95 -7.36
N GLN A 417 16.45 -4.32 -6.74
CA GLN A 417 16.55 -4.22 -5.28
C GLN A 417 15.43 -3.39 -4.64
N GLU A 418 14.84 -2.47 -5.40
CA GLU A 418 13.60 -1.77 -5.01
C GLU A 418 12.36 -2.67 -5.12
N GLY A 419 12.50 -3.85 -5.76
CA GLY A 419 11.42 -4.79 -6.01
C GLY A 419 10.46 -4.37 -7.13
N ALA A 420 10.83 -3.38 -7.95
CA ALA A 420 10.01 -2.96 -9.08
C ALA A 420 10.02 -3.97 -10.24
N ILE A 421 11.08 -4.76 -10.34
CA ILE A 421 11.26 -5.87 -11.30
C ILE A 421 12.00 -7.02 -10.62
N GLN A 422 11.90 -8.21 -11.20
CA GLN A 422 12.77 -9.34 -10.87
C GLN A 422 13.73 -9.59 -12.02
N ILE A 423 14.97 -9.96 -11.72
CA ILE A 423 15.99 -10.20 -12.73
C ILE A 423 16.61 -11.57 -12.58
N PHE A 424 16.77 -12.20 -13.73
CA PHE A 424 17.31 -13.53 -13.87
C PHE A 424 18.38 -13.54 -14.94
N LYS A 425 19.29 -14.48 -14.86
CA LYS A 425 20.31 -14.77 -15.88
C LYS A 425 20.17 -16.21 -16.37
N ILE A 426 20.63 -16.48 -17.57
CA ILE A 426 20.84 -17.85 -18.04
C ILE A 426 22.12 -18.37 -17.36
N PRO A 427 22.13 -19.58 -16.79
CA PRO A 427 23.32 -20.14 -16.16
C PRO A 427 24.53 -20.09 -17.12
N GLY A 428 25.68 -19.65 -16.60
CA GLY A 428 26.90 -19.49 -17.40
C GLY A 428 26.96 -18.26 -18.30
N ALA A 429 25.89 -17.51 -18.47
CA ALA A 429 25.87 -16.26 -19.24
C ALA A 429 26.29 -15.05 -18.37
N GLY A 430 26.85 -14.02 -19.03
CA GLY A 430 27.20 -12.76 -18.38
C GLY A 430 25.97 -11.86 -18.16
N LEU A 431 26.15 -10.77 -17.41
CA LEU A 431 25.11 -9.75 -17.16
C LEU A 431 24.95 -8.72 -18.30
N GLU A 432 25.39 -9.06 -19.51
CA GLU A 432 25.26 -8.20 -20.70
C GLU A 432 23.82 -8.21 -21.23
N GLU A 433 23.13 -9.29 -20.99
CA GLU A 433 21.75 -9.54 -21.29
C GLU A 433 21.11 -10.23 -20.08
N VAL A 434 19.99 -9.70 -19.62
CA VAL A 434 19.25 -10.27 -18.48
C VAL A 434 17.82 -10.59 -18.88
N ILE A 435 17.19 -11.51 -18.17
CA ILE A 435 15.77 -11.75 -18.26
C ILE A 435 15.11 -10.96 -17.12
N VAL A 436 14.15 -10.12 -17.47
CA VAL A 436 13.36 -9.33 -16.53
C VAL A 436 11.99 -9.96 -16.44
N GLY A 437 11.58 -10.29 -15.22
CA GLY A 437 10.26 -10.78 -14.87
C GLY A 437 9.47 -9.73 -14.10
N VAL A 438 8.17 -9.61 -14.39
CA VAL A 438 7.25 -8.66 -13.74
C VAL A 438 5.87 -9.31 -13.57
N VAL A 439 5.10 -8.80 -12.59
CA VAL A 439 3.71 -9.23 -12.35
C VAL A 439 2.76 -8.61 -13.37
N GLY A 440 3.02 -7.38 -13.81
CA GLY A 440 2.20 -6.68 -14.79
C GLY A 440 3.02 -5.91 -15.82
N THR A 441 2.49 -5.79 -17.03
CA THR A 441 3.22 -5.26 -18.19
C THR A 441 3.61 -3.79 -18.07
N LEU A 442 2.86 -2.97 -17.32
CA LEU A 442 3.22 -1.57 -17.08
C LEU A 442 4.55 -1.41 -16.31
N GLN A 443 4.97 -2.43 -15.55
CA GLN A 443 6.28 -2.39 -14.89
C GLN A 443 7.43 -2.34 -15.88
N PHE A 444 7.29 -2.94 -17.07
CA PHE A 444 8.29 -2.81 -18.15
C PHE A 444 8.40 -1.38 -18.67
N ASP A 445 7.28 -0.69 -18.84
CA ASP A 445 7.28 0.71 -19.30
C ASP A 445 7.96 1.62 -18.25
N VAL A 446 7.69 1.37 -16.96
CA VAL A 446 8.35 2.10 -15.86
C VAL A 446 9.84 1.80 -15.83
N PHE A 447 10.22 0.53 -16.01
CA PHE A 447 11.61 0.11 -16.08
C PHE A 447 12.35 0.78 -17.23
N GLU A 448 11.80 0.75 -18.46
CA GLU A 448 12.40 1.42 -19.62
C GLU A 448 12.53 2.94 -19.40
N TYR A 449 11.47 3.56 -18.89
CA TYR A 449 11.48 4.99 -18.56
C TYR A 449 12.57 5.35 -17.55
N ARG A 450 12.71 4.60 -16.47
CA ARG A 450 13.72 4.82 -15.44
C ARG A 450 15.13 4.58 -15.95
N MET A 451 15.36 3.49 -16.70
CA MET A 451 16.66 3.22 -17.32
C MET A 451 17.11 4.33 -18.25
N LYS A 452 16.20 4.91 -19.02
CA LYS A 452 16.49 6.05 -19.90
C LYS A 452 16.75 7.34 -19.13
N ASN A 453 15.90 7.69 -18.17
CA ASN A 453 15.92 9.02 -17.53
C ASN A 453 16.83 9.11 -16.31
N GLU A 454 17.08 8.00 -15.59
CA GLU A 454 17.93 7.96 -14.39
C GLU A 454 19.35 7.45 -14.70
N TYR A 455 19.47 6.50 -15.62
CA TYR A 455 20.75 5.84 -15.94
C TYR A 455 21.28 6.18 -17.33
N ASN A 456 20.48 6.90 -18.15
CA ASN A 456 20.83 7.28 -19.53
C ASN A 456 21.12 6.05 -20.42
N VAL A 457 20.31 4.99 -20.30
CA VAL A 457 20.42 3.75 -21.06
C VAL A 457 19.13 3.50 -21.85
N ASP A 458 19.26 3.41 -23.19
CA ASP A 458 18.17 2.92 -24.03
C ASP A 458 18.23 1.39 -24.10
N LEU A 459 17.06 0.76 -23.92
CA LEU A 459 16.93 -0.70 -23.85
C LEU A 459 16.45 -1.31 -25.16
N ARG A 460 16.97 -2.52 -25.47
CA ARG A 460 16.36 -3.47 -26.38
C ARG A 460 15.64 -4.49 -25.53
N MET A 461 14.34 -4.65 -25.77
CA MET A 461 13.47 -5.55 -25.01
C MET A 461 12.76 -6.48 -25.99
N THR A 462 12.78 -7.79 -25.69
CA THR A 462 12.14 -8.83 -26.49
C THR A 462 11.32 -9.72 -25.59
N SER A 463 10.03 -9.88 -25.86
CA SER A 463 9.13 -10.73 -25.07
C SER A 463 9.57 -12.19 -25.14
N LEU A 464 9.43 -12.87 -24.02
CA LEU A 464 9.64 -14.31 -23.87
C LEU A 464 8.30 -15.01 -23.61
N PRO A 465 8.16 -16.28 -23.99
CA PRO A 465 6.89 -17.00 -23.91
C PRO A 465 6.60 -17.56 -22.50
N TYR A 466 7.36 -17.17 -21.48
CA TYR A 466 7.16 -17.67 -20.13
C TYR A 466 6.06 -16.90 -19.42
N ASP A 467 5.24 -17.61 -18.65
CA ASP A 467 4.20 -17.07 -17.78
C ASP A 467 4.23 -17.67 -16.36
N HIS A 468 5.11 -18.66 -16.14
CA HIS A 468 5.32 -19.32 -14.86
C HIS A 468 6.80 -19.41 -14.51
N LEU A 469 7.09 -19.38 -13.19
CA LEU A 469 8.43 -19.51 -12.64
C LEU A 469 8.38 -20.34 -11.35
N ARG A 470 9.20 -21.39 -11.23
CA ARG A 470 9.31 -22.22 -10.03
C ARG A 470 10.75 -22.31 -9.55
N LEU A 471 10.94 -22.24 -8.25
CA LEU A 471 12.24 -22.47 -7.63
C LEU A 471 12.55 -23.98 -7.66
N ILE A 472 13.77 -24.35 -8.04
CA ILE A 472 14.26 -25.71 -7.91
C ILE A 472 14.75 -25.91 -6.48
N GLU A 473 14.02 -26.72 -5.70
CA GLU A 473 14.38 -27.07 -4.32
C GLU A 473 15.45 -28.13 -4.27
N SER A 474 15.34 -29.15 -5.14
CA SER A 474 16.31 -30.20 -5.27
C SER A 474 16.33 -30.77 -6.69
N MET A 475 17.47 -31.31 -7.07
CA MET A 475 17.68 -32.02 -8.33
C MET A 475 18.86 -33.01 -8.20
N ASP A 476 18.79 -34.13 -8.91
CA ASP A 476 19.83 -35.17 -8.89
C ASP A 476 20.88 -34.99 -10.00
N CYS A 477 20.71 -33.99 -10.89
CA CYS A 477 21.59 -33.72 -12.05
C CYS A 477 22.09 -32.26 -12.00
N HIS A 478 23.08 -31.96 -12.85
CA HIS A 478 23.50 -30.57 -13.05
C HIS A 478 22.42 -29.79 -13.79
N PRO A 479 22.23 -28.46 -13.51
CA PRO A 479 21.21 -27.66 -14.17
C PRO A 479 21.21 -27.72 -15.70
N ASP A 480 22.36 -27.87 -16.32
CA ASP A 480 22.51 -27.98 -17.78
C ASP A 480 22.05 -29.34 -18.32
N GLU A 481 21.84 -30.34 -17.46
CA GLU A 481 21.40 -31.70 -17.82
C GLU A 481 19.89 -31.87 -17.72
N ILE A 482 19.17 -30.84 -17.23
CA ILE A 482 17.71 -30.88 -17.12
C ILE A 482 17.08 -30.99 -18.50
N VAL A 483 16.27 -32.03 -18.68
CA VAL A 483 15.49 -32.24 -19.92
C VAL A 483 14.35 -31.25 -19.97
N LEU A 484 14.48 -30.22 -20.82
CA LEU A 484 13.51 -29.15 -20.97
C LEU A 484 12.47 -29.50 -22.06
N CYS A 485 11.23 -29.07 -21.84
CA CYS A 485 10.22 -29.02 -22.90
C CYS A 485 10.38 -27.74 -23.74
N THR A 486 9.72 -27.70 -24.90
CA THR A 486 9.61 -26.46 -25.69
C THR A 486 8.94 -25.37 -24.85
N GLY A 487 9.51 -24.18 -24.82
CA GLY A 487 8.99 -23.06 -24.00
C GLY A 487 9.45 -23.06 -22.56
N ALA A 488 10.38 -23.94 -22.15
CA ALA A 488 10.98 -23.90 -20.82
C ALA A 488 12.46 -23.49 -20.85
N ALA A 489 12.93 -22.89 -19.76
CA ALA A 489 14.33 -22.54 -19.57
C ALA A 489 14.76 -22.64 -18.11
N VAL A 490 16.02 -22.99 -17.87
CA VAL A 490 16.65 -22.86 -16.56
C VAL A 490 17.17 -21.45 -16.43
N LEU A 491 16.79 -20.80 -15.35
CA LEU A 491 17.23 -19.45 -14.98
C LEU A 491 17.98 -19.48 -13.66
N GLN A 492 18.72 -18.43 -13.37
CA GLN A 492 19.37 -18.23 -12.09
C GLN A 492 19.07 -16.81 -11.58
N ASP A 493 18.68 -16.69 -10.30
CA ASP A 493 18.47 -15.40 -9.67
C ASP A 493 19.77 -14.79 -9.10
N PHE A 494 19.68 -13.61 -8.46
CA PHE A 494 20.83 -12.95 -7.82
C PHE A 494 21.36 -13.65 -6.58
N ARG A 495 20.59 -14.56 -5.98
CA ARG A 495 21.03 -15.41 -4.87
C ARG A 495 21.66 -16.71 -5.37
N GLU A 496 21.91 -16.80 -6.67
CA GLU A 496 22.46 -17.98 -7.34
C GLU A 496 21.57 -19.23 -7.24
N ARG A 497 20.27 -19.06 -6.92
CA ARG A 497 19.30 -20.15 -6.91
C ARG A 497 18.87 -20.45 -8.34
N TYR A 498 18.64 -21.72 -8.62
CA TYR A 498 18.15 -22.17 -9.93
C TYR A 498 16.63 -22.19 -9.94
N LEU A 499 16.07 -21.75 -11.06
CA LEU A 499 14.63 -21.66 -11.28
C LEU A 499 14.30 -22.23 -12.67
N LEU A 500 13.08 -22.71 -12.84
CA LEU A 500 12.51 -23.09 -14.11
C LEU A 500 11.43 -22.09 -14.53
N ALA A 501 11.64 -21.46 -15.69
CA ALA A 501 10.62 -20.66 -16.37
C ALA A 501 9.98 -21.49 -17.47
N PHE A 502 8.66 -21.41 -17.65
CA PHE A 502 7.91 -22.20 -18.63
C PHE A 502 6.57 -21.55 -19.02
N ASP A 503 5.97 -22.06 -20.11
CA ASP A 503 4.75 -21.59 -20.72
C ASP A 503 3.54 -22.45 -20.32
N GLY A 504 3.07 -22.35 -19.08
CA GLY A 504 1.88 -23.03 -18.59
C GLY A 504 2.14 -24.27 -17.73
N GLU A 505 1.18 -24.56 -16.86
CA GLU A 505 1.28 -25.61 -15.83
C GLU A 505 1.47 -27.05 -16.38
N TRP A 506 1.09 -27.32 -17.64
CA TRP A 506 1.33 -28.61 -18.27
C TRP A 506 2.83 -28.96 -18.31
N SER A 507 3.67 -27.95 -18.47
CA SER A 507 5.13 -28.10 -18.52
C SER A 507 5.70 -28.66 -17.21
N VAL A 508 5.09 -28.38 -16.05
CA VAL A 508 5.50 -28.95 -14.75
C VAL A 508 5.43 -30.47 -14.78
N GLY A 509 4.32 -31.03 -15.28
CA GLY A 509 4.15 -32.48 -15.36
C GLY A 509 5.17 -33.15 -16.30
N PHE A 510 5.53 -32.49 -17.40
CA PHE A 510 6.59 -32.97 -18.30
C PHE A 510 7.96 -32.92 -17.60
N LEU A 511 8.32 -31.79 -17.03
CA LEU A 511 9.61 -31.54 -16.39
C LEU A 511 9.88 -32.51 -15.24
N THR A 512 8.92 -32.70 -14.35
CA THR A 512 9.05 -33.62 -13.20
C THR A 512 9.11 -35.09 -13.65
N LYS A 513 8.38 -35.47 -14.70
CA LYS A 513 8.39 -36.84 -15.22
C LYS A 513 9.72 -37.23 -15.91
N HIS A 514 10.36 -36.27 -16.59
CA HIS A 514 11.59 -36.55 -17.38
C HIS A 514 12.87 -36.21 -16.61
N ASN A 515 12.79 -35.61 -15.44
CA ASN A 515 13.92 -35.29 -14.57
C ASN A 515 13.72 -35.91 -13.18
N PRO A 516 14.07 -37.18 -12.97
CA PRO A 516 13.98 -37.81 -11.64
C PRO A 516 14.74 -37.00 -10.61
N GLY A 517 14.16 -36.83 -9.40
CA GLY A 517 14.75 -36.04 -8.33
C GLY A 517 14.53 -34.53 -8.44
N LEU A 518 13.91 -34.02 -9.51
CA LEU A 518 13.54 -32.62 -9.63
C LEU A 518 12.33 -32.32 -8.76
N VAL A 519 12.52 -31.46 -7.75
CA VAL A 519 11.47 -30.93 -6.89
C VAL A 519 11.36 -29.44 -7.10
N LEU A 520 10.16 -28.97 -7.40
CA LEU A 520 9.83 -27.57 -7.63
C LEU A 520 9.01 -27.01 -6.47
N ALA A 521 9.39 -25.86 -5.97
CA ALA A 521 8.60 -25.13 -4.96
C ALA A 521 7.37 -24.46 -5.58
N ASP A 522 6.28 -24.43 -4.83
CA ASP A 522 5.05 -23.73 -5.22
C ASP A 522 5.16 -22.20 -5.10
N THR A 523 6.20 -21.69 -4.42
CA THR A 523 6.40 -20.25 -4.22
C THR A 523 7.89 -19.90 -4.35
N LEU A 524 8.18 -18.64 -4.71
CA LEU A 524 9.53 -18.07 -4.72
C LEU A 524 10.02 -17.63 -3.34
N SER A 525 9.15 -17.70 -2.35
CA SER A 525 9.42 -17.27 -0.97
C SER A 525 10.32 -18.28 -0.26
N VAL A 526 11.40 -17.81 0.33
CA VAL A 526 12.27 -18.56 1.25
C VAL A 526 12.28 -17.87 2.58
#